data_895a70691fe98ca72b9171cec410d107
#
_entry.id   895a70691fe98ca72b9171cec410d107
#
_cell.length_a   1.000
_cell.length_b   1.000
_cell.length_c   1.000
_cell.angle_alpha   90.00
_cell.angle_beta   90.00
_cell.angle_gamma   90.00
#
_symmetry.space_group_name_H-M   'P 1'
#
loop_
_entity.id
_entity.type
_entity.pdbx_description
1 polymer ?
#
loop_
_entity_poly.entity_id
_entity_poly.type
_entity_poly.pdbx_seq_one_letter_code
_entity_poly.pdbx_strand_id
1 'polypeptide(L)'
;MLRMTISNPDSGAGLTVLYDGECPLCRREVAVYRDLTPLQPLQFLDVSDARATLPAGAARADYLARFHVQRSDGQVLSGARAFVALWAALPGWRWLARMAAWPGVTPVLELAYRGFLHLRPVLQRIARGFDTPRVPADLIGELRSDHAGETGAVWIYHGVLALSRDAGVRDFARRHRVTEQRHLALVEALLPWSSRSRLLVPWRAAGFLTGALPALFGPRAVYATVAAVETFVDQHYQQQIDRLQGRSDHRALHDLLRSCQADECEHRDEALAMTDSSPPRWLAIWCALVSRGSALAVQLARRL
;
A
#
# COMPACT_ATOMS: atom_id res chain seq x y z
N MET A 1 0.20 -46.94 9.35
CA MET A 1 -0.16 -47.34 7.96
C MET A 1 -0.38 -46.07 7.16
N LEU A 2 0.68 -45.56 6.52
CA LEU A 2 0.63 -44.42 5.61
C LEU A 2 0.11 -44.91 4.26
N ARG A 3 -1.04 -44.44 3.82
CA ARG A 3 -1.49 -44.63 2.43
C ARG A 3 -0.75 -43.59 1.58
N MET A 4 0.28 -44.00 0.90
CA MET A 4 0.83 -43.32 -0.27
C MET A 4 -0.22 -43.39 -1.39
N THR A 5 -0.84 -42.28 -1.70
CA THR A 5 -1.61 -42.10 -2.94
C THR A 5 -0.60 -41.93 -4.07
N ILE A 6 -0.41 -42.96 -4.83
CA ILE A 6 0.31 -42.97 -6.11
C ILE A 6 -0.56 -42.15 -7.06
N SER A 7 -0.09 -40.96 -7.47
CA SER A 7 -0.70 -40.18 -8.55
C SER A 7 -0.50 -40.90 -9.87
N ASN A 8 -1.60 -41.25 -10.52
CA ASN A 8 -1.68 -41.90 -11.81
C ASN A 8 -1.10 -40.98 -12.91
N PRO A 9 -0.15 -41.41 -13.78
CA PRO A 9 0.47 -40.58 -14.79
C PRO A 9 -0.35 -40.38 -16.08
N ASP A 10 -1.61 -40.83 -16.13
CA ASP A 10 -2.50 -40.75 -17.31
C ASP A 10 -3.68 -39.78 -17.17
N SER A 11 -3.48 -38.57 -16.68
CA SER A 11 -4.50 -37.54 -16.74
C SER A 11 -4.11 -36.46 -17.76
N GLY A 12 -4.87 -36.41 -18.83
CA GLY A 12 -4.85 -35.59 -20.03
C GLY A 12 -4.10 -34.25 -19.99
N ALA A 13 -3.60 -33.88 -21.17
CA ALA A 13 -2.84 -32.67 -21.42
C ALA A 13 -3.37 -31.43 -20.66
N GLY A 14 -2.76 -31.12 -19.52
CA GLY A 14 -3.14 -29.97 -18.68
C GLY A 14 -2.39 -28.68 -19.05
N LEU A 15 -2.89 -27.57 -18.56
CA LEU A 15 -2.23 -26.25 -18.67
C LEU A 15 -1.86 -25.75 -17.29
N THR A 16 -0.71 -25.09 -17.17
CA THR A 16 -0.32 -24.32 -15.98
C THR A 16 -0.27 -22.85 -16.34
N VAL A 17 -1.13 -22.04 -15.71
CA VAL A 17 -1.16 -20.58 -15.84
C VAL A 17 -0.11 -20.00 -14.91
N LEU A 18 0.86 -19.27 -15.46
CA LEU A 18 1.92 -18.57 -14.72
C LEU A 18 1.47 -17.13 -14.52
N TYR A 19 1.17 -16.73 -13.29
CA TYR A 19 0.61 -15.41 -12.99
C TYR A 19 1.40 -14.70 -11.90
N ASP A 20 1.34 -13.38 -11.91
CA ASP A 20 1.93 -12.51 -10.90
C ASP A 20 0.92 -12.31 -9.74
N GLY A 21 1.13 -12.99 -8.61
CA GLY A 21 0.27 -12.89 -7.43
C GLY A 21 0.34 -11.53 -6.72
N GLU A 22 1.38 -10.73 -6.96
CA GLU A 22 1.47 -9.35 -6.47
C GLU A 22 0.69 -8.36 -7.35
N CYS A 23 0.32 -8.76 -8.56
CA CYS A 23 -0.44 -7.94 -9.49
C CYS A 23 -1.95 -8.00 -9.20
N PRO A 24 -2.63 -6.90 -8.86
CA PRO A 24 -4.06 -6.91 -8.56
C PRO A 24 -4.93 -7.26 -9.77
N LEU A 25 -4.49 -6.95 -10.99
CA LEU A 25 -5.20 -7.31 -12.22
C LEU A 25 -5.13 -8.83 -12.46
N CYS A 26 -3.93 -9.41 -12.31
CA CYS A 26 -3.71 -10.84 -12.51
C CYS A 26 -4.47 -11.67 -11.47
N ARG A 27 -4.48 -11.24 -10.18
CA ARG A 27 -5.26 -11.91 -9.14
C ARG A 27 -6.75 -11.96 -9.45
N ARG A 28 -7.34 -10.83 -9.90
CA ARG A 28 -8.77 -10.76 -10.26
C ARG A 28 -9.09 -11.63 -11.46
N GLU A 29 -8.23 -11.61 -12.45
CA GLU A 29 -8.37 -12.43 -13.65
C GLU A 29 -8.29 -13.93 -13.31
N VAL A 30 -7.29 -14.36 -12.54
CA VAL A 30 -7.14 -15.74 -12.07
C VAL A 30 -8.30 -16.17 -11.18
N ALA A 31 -8.86 -15.28 -10.35
CA ALA A 31 -10.04 -15.59 -9.55
C ALA A 31 -11.24 -15.97 -10.44
N VAL A 32 -11.50 -15.21 -11.53
CA VAL A 32 -12.56 -15.55 -12.50
C VAL A 32 -12.32 -16.92 -13.13
N TYR A 33 -11.07 -17.25 -13.46
CA TYR A 33 -10.77 -18.56 -14.09
C TYR A 33 -10.89 -19.74 -13.12
N ARG A 34 -10.59 -19.53 -11.83
CA ARG A 34 -10.75 -20.55 -10.77
C ARG A 34 -12.20 -20.92 -10.48
N ASP A 35 -13.12 -19.96 -10.68
CA ASP A 35 -14.56 -20.17 -10.48
C ASP A 35 -15.21 -20.96 -11.63
N LEU A 36 -14.48 -21.17 -12.73
CA LEU A 36 -14.96 -21.94 -13.88
C LEU A 36 -14.55 -23.40 -13.76
N THR A 37 -15.39 -24.32 -14.26
CA THR A 37 -15.03 -25.74 -14.43
C THR A 37 -14.27 -25.90 -15.74
N PRO A 38 -12.94 -26.05 -15.75
CA PRO A 38 -12.17 -26.12 -16.98
C PRO A 38 -12.43 -27.42 -17.75
N LEU A 39 -12.26 -27.36 -19.07
CA LEU A 39 -12.48 -28.50 -19.97
C LEU A 39 -11.31 -29.49 -19.98
N GLN A 40 -10.17 -29.10 -19.40
CA GLN A 40 -8.97 -29.91 -19.19
C GLN A 40 -8.30 -29.47 -17.88
N PRO A 41 -7.41 -30.29 -17.28
CA PRO A 41 -6.73 -29.93 -16.05
C PRO A 41 -6.06 -28.56 -16.16
N LEU A 42 -6.36 -27.66 -15.21
CA LEU A 42 -5.82 -26.31 -15.16
C LEU A 42 -5.17 -26.07 -13.80
N GLN A 43 -3.90 -25.71 -13.80
CA GLN A 43 -3.14 -25.36 -12.61
C GLN A 43 -2.76 -23.88 -12.64
N PHE A 44 -2.55 -23.28 -11.46
CA PHE A 44 -2.16 -21.87 -11.32
C PHE A 44 -0.89 -21.80 -10.48
N LEU A 45 0.17 -21.28 -11.06
CA LEU A 45 1.46 -21.08 -10.40
C LEU A 45 1.72 -19.58 -10.23
N ASP A 46 1.84 -19.15 -8.97
CA ASP A 46 2.23 -17.79 -8.65
C ASP A 46 3.74 -17.61 -8.86
N VAL A 47 4.12 -16.84 -9.88
CA VAL A 47 5.53 -16.59 -10.22
C VAL A 47 6.15 -15.48 -9.36
N SER A 48 5.35 -14.75 -8.58
CA SER A 48 5.87 -13.77 -7.61
C SER A 48 6.37 -14.45 -6.32
N ASP A 49 5.87 -15.64 -5.98
CA ASP A 49 6.38 -16.41 -4.85
C ASP A 49 7.83 -16.87 -5.10
N ALA A 50 8.74 -16.40 -4.23
CA ALA A 50 10.16 -16.74 -4.32
C ALA A 50 10.42 -18.26 -4.22
N ARG A 51 9.51 -19.01 -3.58
CA ARG A 51 9.60 -20.48 -3.39
C ARG A 51 9.08 -21.27 -4.60
N ALA A 52 8.37 -20.61 -5.52
CA ALA A 52 7.81 -21.27 -6.69
C ALA A 52 8.92 -21.77 -7.62
N THR A 53 8.84 -23.07 -8.00
CA THR A 53 9.69 -23.66 -9.02
C THR A 53 9.17 -23.26 -10.38
N LEU A 54 9.93 -22.44 -11.11
CA LEU A 54 9.55 -21.94 -12.41
C LEU A 54 9.97 -22.90 -13.53
N PRO A 55 9.25 -22.90 -14.69
CA PRO A 55 9.69 -23.61 -15.86
C PRO A 55 11.10 -23.16 -16.30
N ALA A 56 11.89 -24.11 -16.83
CA ALA A 56 13.22 -23.77 -17.35
C ALA A 56 13.13 -22.89 -18.60
N GLY A 57 14.16 -22.06 -18.83
CA GLY A 57 14.33 -21.32 -20.08
C GLY A 57 14.12 -19.82 -20.00
N ALA A 58 13.62 -19.27 -18.87
CA ALA A 58 13.51 -17.81 -18.67
C ALA A 58 13.75 -17.42 -17.21
N ALA A 59 14.13 -16.18 -16.98
CA ALA A 59 14.26 -15.62 -15.65
C ALA A 59 12.88 -15.29 -15.04
N ARG A 60 12.78 -15.24 -13.71
CA ARG A 60 11.54 -14.83 -13.01
C ARG A 60 11.01 -13.48 -13.50
N ALA A 61 11.90 -12.54 -13.79
CA ALA A 61 11.53 -11.23 -14.32
C ALA A 61 10.78 -11.32 -15.65
N ASP A 62 11.12 -12.25 -16.53
CA ASP A 62 10.45 -12.46 -17.82
C ASP A 62 9.02 -12.96 -17.62
N TYR A 63 8.83 -13.88 -16.66
CA TYR A 63 7.50 -14.39 -16.28
C TYR A 63 6.61 -13.32 -15.64
N LEU A 64 7.18 -12.40 -14.86
CA LEU A 64 6.47 -11.26 -14.26
C LEU A 64 6.13 -10.17 -15.28
N ALA A 65 6.94 -10.02 -16.32
CA ALA A 65 6.75 -8.99 -17.34
C ALA A 65 5.52 -9.25 -18.24
N ARG A 66 5.17 -10.52 -18.49
CA ARG A 66 4.13 -10.93 -19.42
C ARG A 66 3.29 -12.09 -18.88
N PHE A 67 2.11 -12.31 -19.46
CA PHE A 67 1.27 -13.47 -19.18
C PHE A 67 1.82 -14.71 -19.89
N HIS A 68 1.89 -15.83 -19.17
CA HIS A 68 2.40 -17.09 -19.68
C HIS A 68 1.50 -18.27 -19.31
N VAL A 69 1.51 -19.28 -20.17
CA VAL A 69 0.88 -20.59 -19.95
C VAL A 69 1.86 -21.66 -20.34
N GLN A 70 2.09 -22.64 -19.48
CA GLN A 70 2.86 -23.84 -19.77
C GLN A 70 1.92 -24.98 -20.14
N ARG A 71 2.21 -25.67 -21.22
CA ARG A 71 1.54 -26.91 -21.64
C ARG A 71 2.15 -28.13 -20.96
N SER A 72 1.44 -29.25 -21.01
CA SER A 72 1.90 -30.55 -20.47
C SER A 72 3.17 -31.10 -21.15
N ASP A 73 3.46 -30.69 -22.39
CA ASP A 73 4.69 -31.01 -23.11
C ASP A 73 5.89 -30.15 -22.68
N GLY A 74 5.71 -29.26 -21.70
CA GLY A 74 6.72 -28.34 -21.20
C GLY A 74 6.83 -27.02 -22.00
N GLN A 75 6.16 -26.90 -23.15
CA GLN A 75 6.20 -25.67 -23.96
C GLN A 75 5.56 -24.50 -23.20
N VAL A 76 6.29 -23.40 -23.09
CA VAL A 76 5.78 -22.15 -22.50
C VAL A 76 5.32 -21.21 -23.61
N LEU A 77 4.06 -20.81 -23.57
CA LEU A 77 3.44 -19.81 -24.43
C LEU A 77 3.41 -18.45 -23.72
N SER A 78 3.54 -17.36 -24.47
CA SER A 78 3.56 -16.00 -23.93
C SER A 78 2.58 -15.08 -24.67
N GLY A 79 2.07 -14.06 -23.96
CA GLY A 79 1.21 -13.01 -24.52
C GLY A 79 -0.08 -13.54 -25.11
N ALA A 80 -0.47 -13.06 -26.30
CA ALA A 80 -1.72 -13.45 -26.94
C ALA A 80 -1.86 -14.96 -27.15
N ARG A 81 -0.76 -15.65 -27.46
CA ARG A 81 -0.78 -17.12 -27.63
C ARG A 81 -1.10 -17.85 -26.33
N ALA A 82 -0.64 -17.33 -25.19
CA ALA A 82 -0.96 -17.88 -23.88
C ALA A 82 -2.46 -17.72 -23.55
N PHE A 83 -3.05 -16.55 -23.85
CA PHE A 83 -4.49 -16.33 -23.71
C PHE A 83 -5.31 -17.24 -24.59
N VAL A 84 -4.94 -17.41 -25.87
CA VAL A 84 -5.65 -18.31 -26.79
C VAL A 84 -5.65 -19.74 -26.28
N ALA A 85 -4.52 -20.23 -25.76
CA ALA A 85 -4.43 -21.58 -25.19
C ALA A 85 -5.32 -21.72 -23.95
N LEU A 86 -5.34 -20.72 -23.06
CA LEU A 86 -6.20 -20.69 -21.89
C LEU A 86 -7.69 -20.63 -22.29
N TRP A 87 -8.11 -19.76 -23.22
CA TRP A 87 -9.50 -19.66 -23.67
C TRP A 87 -10.00 -20.97 -24.29
N ALA A 88 -9.13 -21.72 -24.96
CA ALA A 88 -9.49 -23.04 -25.49
C ALA A 88 -9.82 -24.05 -24.38
N ALA A 89 -9.21 -23.88 -23.18
CA ALA A 89 -9.40 -24.73 -22.00
C ALA A 89 -10.61 -24.33 -21.14
N LEU A 90 -11.19 -23.13 -21.33
CA LEU A 90 -12.25 -22.61 -20.49
C LEU A 90 -13.64 -22.75 -21.13
N PRO A 91 -14.69 -23.16 -20.38
CA PRO A 91 -16.05 -23.20 -20.87
C PRO A 91 -16.53 -21.75 -21.17
N GLY A 92 -17.30 -21.59 -22.25
CA GLY A 92 -17.80 -20.27 -22.66
C GLY A 92 -16.79 -19.36 -23.36
N TRP A 93 -15.48 -19.65 -23.31
CA TRP A 93 -14.42 -18.83 -23.92
C TRP A 93 -13.86 -19.43 -25.21
N ARG A 94 -14.21 -20.68 -25.55
CA ARG A 94 -13.73 -21.39 -26.74
C ARG A 94 -13.97 -20.66 -28.05
N TRP A 95 -15.02 -19.86 -28.12
CA TRP A 95 -15.32 -19.07 -29.34
C TRP A 95 -14.23 -18.02 -29.59
N LEU A 96 -13.65 -17.41 -28.55
CA LEU A 96 -12.51 -16.50 -28.70
C LEU A 96 -11.27 -17.23 -29.23
N ALA A 97 -11.01 -18.43 -28.71
CA ALA A 97 -9.90 -19.25 -29.22
C ALA A 97 -10.09 -19.62 -30.71
N ARG A 98 -11.33 -19.94 -31.13
CA ARG A 98 -11.66 -20.23 -32.53
C ARG A 98 -11.49 -19.00 -33.42
N MET A 99 -11.93 -17.82 -32.99
CA MET A 99 -11.71 -16.56 -33.69
C MET A 99 -10.22 -16.24 -33.83
N ALA A 100 -9.43 -16.47 -32.77
CA ALA A 100 -7.98 -16.25 -32.79
C ALA A 100 -7.24 -17.20 -33.75
N ALA A 101 -7.84 -18.34 -34.14
CA ALA A 101 -7.28 -19.26 -35.14
C ALA A 101 -7.36 -18.71 -36.60
N TRP A 102 -8.14 -17.65 -36.84
CA TRP A 102 -8.19 -17.04 -38.17
C TRP A 102 -6.86 -16.37 -38.52
N PRO A 103 -6.45 -16.43 -39.83
CA PRO A 103 -5.22 -15.80 -40.28
C PRO A 103 -5.18 -14.31 -39.94
N GLY A 104 -4.09 -13.85 -39.30
CA GLY A 104 -3.88 -12.45 -38.92
C GLY A 104 -4.46 -12.04 -37.59
N VAL A 105 -5.39 -12.80 -36.95
CA VAL A 105 -6.02 -12.39 -35.68
C VAL A 105 -5.05 -12.48 -34.51
N THR A 106 -4.28 -13.56 -34.39
CA THR A 106 -3.29 -13.70 -33.31
C THR A 106 -2.23 -12.58 -33.30
N PRO A 107 -1.64 -12.16 -34.42
CA PRO A 107 -0.76 -10.98 -34.48
C PRO A 107 -1.43 -9.68 -34.02
N VAL A 108 -2.70 -9.45 -34.37
CA VAL A 108 -3.47 -8.27 -33.95
C VAL A 108 -3.69 -8.32 -32.42
N LEU A 109 -4.05 -9.48 -31.87
CA LEU A 109 -4.19 -9.67 -30.43
C LEU A 109 -2.85 -9.43 -29.69
N GLU A 110 -1.73 -9.86 -30.26
CA GLU A 110 -0.41 -9.61 -29.69
C GLU A 110 -0.06 -8.11 -29.70
N LEU A 111 -0.42 -7.38 -30.76
CA LEU A 111 -0.23 -5.93 -30.83
C LEU A 111 -1.08 -5.22 -29.76
N ALA A 112 -2.35 -5.59 -29.65
CA ALA A 112 -3.25 -5.08 -28.61
C ALA A 112 -2.72 -5.40 -27.19
N TYR A 113 -2.22 -6.61 -26.97
CA TYR A 113 -1.63 -7.01 -25.72
C TYR A 113 -0.37 -6.19 -25.38
N ARG A 114 0.50 -5.91 -26.34
CA ARG A 114 1.65 -5.01 -26.14
C ARG A 114 1.21 -3.60 -25.76
N GLY A 115 0.17 -3.07 -26.42
CA GLY A 115 -0.45 -1.79 -26.03
C GLY A 115 -0.95 -1.82 -24.59
N PHE A 116 -1.64 -2.90 -24.19
CA PHE A 116 -2.07 -3.10 -22.80
C PHE A 116 -0.90 -3.09 -21.81
N LEU A 117 0.25 -3.70 -22.14
CA LEU A 117 1.42 -3.71 -21.25
C LEU A 117 1.93 -2.30 -20.93
N HIS A 118 1.83 -1.34 -21.85
CA HIS A 118 2.15 0.07 -21.58
C HIS A 118 1.14 0.73 -20.61
N LEU A 119 -0.13 0.34 -20.67
CA LEU A 119 -1.17 0.84 -19.77
C LEU A 119 -1.21 0.08 -18.43
N ARG A 120 -0.66 -1.13 -18.38
CA ARG A 120 -0.69 -2.02 -17.20
C ARG A 120 -0.27 -1.32 -15.89
N PRO A 121 0.81 -0.51 -15.82
CA PRO A 121 1.21 0.15 -14.57
C PRO A 121 0.14 1.12 -14.04
N VAL A 122 -0.52 1.87 -14.93
CA VAL A 122 -1.61 2.79 -14.57
C VAL A 122 -2.83 2.00 -14.08
N LEU A 123 -3.23 0.97 -14.81
CA LEU A 123 -4.35 0.10 -14.43
C LEU A 123 -4.09 -0.64 -13.12
N GLN A 124 -2.86 -1.10 -12.88
CA GLN A 124 -2.47 -1.70 -11.61
C GLN A 124 -2.59 -0.70 -10.45
N ARG A 125 -2.20 0.55 -10.66
CA ARG A 125 -2.33 1.61 -9.64
C ARG A 125 -3.80 1.85 -9.29
N ILE A 126 -4.65 1.96 -10.30
CA ILE A 126 -6.11 2.10 -10.13
C ILE A 126 -6.67 0.85 -9.43
N ALA A 127 -6.32 -0.35 -9.87
CA ALA A 127 -6.82 -1.59 -9.30
C ALA A 127 -6.42 -1.77 -7.83
N ARG A 128 -5.20 -1.39 -7.43
CA ARG A 128 -4.77 -1.38 -6.02
C ARG A 128 -5.64 -0.49 -5.15
N GLY A 129 -6.17 0.61 -5.71
CA GLY A 129 -7.10 1.49 -5.01
C GLY A 129 -8.40 0.81 -4.57
N PHE A 130 -8.78 -0.30 -5.21
CA PHE A 130 -9.97 -1.09 -4.88
C PHE A 130 -9.64 -2.43 -4.18
N ASP A 131 -8.37 -2.68 -3.85
CA ASP A 131 -8.01 -3.88 -3.10
C ASP A 131 -8.53 -3.81 -1.66
N THR A 132 -8.84 -4.97 -1.09
CA THR A 132 -9.18 -5.07 0.33
C THR A 132 -7.96 -4.68 1.15
N PRO A 133 -8.10 -3.86 2.21
CA PRO A 133 -6.98 -3.53 3.09
C PRO A 133 -6.33 -4.81 3.65
N ARG A 134 -5.00 -4.84 3.69
CA ARG A 134 -4.23 -5.92 4.34
C ARG A 134 -4.19 -5.76 5.87
N VAL A 135 -5.21 -5.17 6.44
CA VAL A 135 -5.32 -4.85 7.86
C VAL A 135 -6.64 -5.36 8.43
N PRO A 136 -6.74 -5.63 9.73
CA PRO A 136 -8.00 -5.98 10.38
C PRO A 136 -9.07 -4.93 10.12
N ALA A 137 -10.30 -5.35 9.88
CA ALA A 137 -11.41 -4.45 9.56
C ALA A 137 -11.67 -3.42 10.69
N ASP A 138 -11.45 -3.83 11.94
CA ASP A 138 -11.57 -2.98 13.13
C ASP A 138 -10.50 -1.89 13.24
N LEU A 139 -9.38 -2.02 12.48
CA LEU A 139 -8.30 -1.02 12.44
C LEU A 139 -8.31 -0.13 11.20
N ILE A 140 -9.21 -0.36 10.24
CA ILE A 140 -9.29 0.48 9.03
C ILE A 140 -9.54 1.95 9.39
N GLY A 141 -10.42 2.21 10.34
CA GLY A 141 -10.70 3.57 10.82
C GLY A 141 -9.49 4.22 11.50
N GLU A 142 -8.74 3.43 12.30
CA GLU A 142 -7.50 3.90 12.95
C GLU A 142 -6.46 4.28 11.91
N LEU A 143 -6.12 3.37 10.97
CA LEU A 143 -5.16 3.65 9.91
C LEU A 143 -5.61 4.77 8.97
N ARG A 144 -6.94 4.99 8.81
CA ARG A 144 -7.45 6.16 8.10
C ARG A 144 -7.16 7.44 8.88
N SER A 145 -7.25 7.41 10.21
CA SER A 145 -6.84 8.55 11.03
C SER A 145 -5.33 8.80 10.99
N ASP A 146 -4.53 7.73 10.93
CA ASP A 146 -3.08 7.87 10.74
C ASP A 146 -2.77 8.51 9.38
N HIS A 147 -3.41 8.06 8.30
CA HIS A 147 -3.25 8.67 6.98
C HIS A 147 -3.59 10.17 6.97
N ALA A 148 -4.61 10.58 7.72
CA ALA A 148 -4.95 12.00 7.89
C ALA A 148 -3.91 12.75 8.74
N GLY A 149 -3.44 12.12 9.83
CA GLY A 149 -2.40 12.63 10.73
C GLY A 149 -1.08 12.85 10.00
N GLU A 150 -0.56 11.83 9.32
CA GLU A 150 0.69 11.89 8.55
C GLU A 150 0.61 12.93 7.42
N THR A 151 -0.58 13.02 6.74
CA THR A 151 -0.81 14.10 5.77
C THR A 151 -0.70 15.46 6.44
N GLY A 152 -1.29 15.65 7.62
CA GLY A 152 -1.19 16.87 8.41
C GLY A 152 0.25 17.17 8.84
N ALA A 153 0.97 16.19 9.37
CA ALA A 153 2.34 16.29 9.87
C ALA A 153 3.32 16.75 8.78
N VAL A 154 3.28 16.13 7.59
CA VAL A 154 4.06 16.62 6.43
C VAL A 154 3.80 18.10 6.17
N TRP A 155 2.54 18.55 6.28
CA TRP A 155 2.17 19.96 6.02
C TRP A 155 2.47 20.90 7.18
N ILE A 156 2.57 20.42 8.44
CA ILE A 156 3.14 21.19 9.55
C ILE A 156 4.55 21.66 9.19
N TYR A 157 5.41 20.75 8.78
CA TYR A 157 6.77 21.09 8.40
C TYR A 157 6.84 21.95 7.13
N HIS A 158 5.90 21.80 6.18
CA HIS A 158 5.79 22.75 5.07
C HIS A 158 5.47 24.17 5.55
N GLY A 159 4.55 24.33 6.51
CA GLY A 159 4.21 25.60 7.11
C GLY A 159 5.39 26.25 7.85
N VAL A 160 6.11 25.46 8.66
CA VAL A 160 7.33 25.91 9.34
C VAL A 160 8.37 26.39 8.33
N LEU A 161 8.65 25.60 7.28
CA LEU A 161 9.64 25.95 6.26
C LEU A 161 9.28 27.16 5.42
N ALA A 162 7.98 27.46 5.29
CA ALA A 162 7.50 28.61 4.53
C ALA A 162 7.77 29.94 5.26
N LEU A 163 7.64 29.95 6.59
CA LEU A 163 7.66 31.20 7.37
C LEU A 163 8.86 31.33 8.31
N SER A 164 9.45 30.24 8.81
CA SER A 164 10.62 30.33 9.66
C SER A 164 11.85 30.75 8.88
N ARG A 165 12.62 31.70 9.45
CA ARG A 165 13.93 32.14 8.94
C ARG A 165 15.10 31.57 9.76
N ASP A 166 14.81 30.98 10.92
CA ASP A 166 15.81 30.39 11.79
C ASP A 166 16.41 29.13 11.15
N ALA A 167 17.74 29.05 11.08
CA ALA A 167 18.43 27.97 10.39
C ALA A 167 18.27 26.63 11.11
N GLY A 168 18.28 26.60 12.45
CA GLY A 168 18.10 25.41 13.26
C GLY A 168 16.68 24.83 13.11
N VAL A 169 15.66 25.69 13.22
CA VAL A 169 14.27 25.32 12.97
C VAL A 169 14.05 24.75 11.57
N ARG A 170 14.67 25.37 10.56
CA ARG A 170 14.53 24.91 9.18
C ARG A 170 15.22 23.57 8.93
N ASP A 171 16.36 23.34 9.58
CA ASP A 171 17.05 22.04 9.50
C ASP A 171 16.26 20.96 10.19
N PHE A 172 15.79 21.19 11.41
CA PHE A 172 14.85 20.35 12.13
C PHE A 172 13.65 19.99 11.26
N ALA A 173 12.95 21.00 10.71
CA ALA A 173 11.75 20.78 9.90
C ALA A 173 12.02 19.99 8.60
N ARG A 174 13.22 20.14 7.99
CA ARG A 174 13.56 19.33 6.79
C ARG A 174 13.77 17.87 7.15
N ARG A 175 14.48 17.56 8.22
CA ARG A 175 14.78 16.19 8.66
C ARG A 175 13.47 15.46 9.00
N HIS A 176 12.69 16.02 9.88
CA HIS A 176 11.44 15.41 10.33
C HIS A 176 10.41 15.27 9.21
N ARG A 177 10.28 16.25 8.31
CA ARG A 177 9.41 16.11 7.14
C ARG A 177 9.72 14.88 6.29
N VAL A 178 10.99 14.49 6.16
CA VAL A 178 11.36 13.28 5.41
C VAL A 178 10.85 12.02 6.12
N THR A 179 10.91 11.99 7.45
CA THR A 179 10.35 10.90 8.27
C THR A 179 8.84 10.81 8.09
N GLU A 180 8.11 11.94 8.19
CA GLU A 180 6.64 11.98 7.99
C GLU A 180 6.23 11.52 6.58
N GLN A 181 6.99 11.89 5.56
CA GLN A 181 6.75 11.42 4.20
C GLN A 181 6.92 9.89 4.09
N ARG A 182 7.86 9.32 4.84
CA ARG A 182 8.03 7.86 4.93
C ARG A 182 6.86 7.22 5.65
N HIS A 183 6.42 7.75 6.80
CA HIS A 183 5.25 7.26 7.54
C HIS A 183 4.00 7.30 6.67
N LEU A 184 3.74 8.42 6.02
CA LEU A 184 2.63 8.55 5.07
C LEU A 184 2.67 7.47 3.98
N ALA A 185 3.85 7.23 3.39
CA ALA A 185 4.01 6.19 2.36
C ALA A 185 3.77 4.77 2.90
N LEU A 186 4.18 4.48 4.15
CA LEU A 186 3.94 3.20 4.82
C LEU A 186 2.44 2.98 5.07
N VAL A 187 1.74 3.98 5.61
CA VAL A 187 0.28 3.92 5.82
C VAL A 187 -0.46 3.80 4.48
N GLU A 188 -0.02 4.52 3.46
CA GLU A 188 -0.59 4.41 2.11
C GLU A 188 -0.39 3.04 1.47
N ALA A 189 0.68 2.32 1.81
CA ALA A 189 0.89 0.95 1.35
C ALA A 189 -0.06 -0.05 2.01
N LEU A 190 -0.54 0.24 3.23
CA LEU A 190 -1.51 -0.58 3.95
C LEU A 190 -2.95 -0.31 3.52
N LEU A 191 -3.28 0.93 3.18
CA LEU A 191 -4.64 1.35 2.84
C LEU A 191 -4.79 1.61 1.33
N PRO A 192 -5.73 0.93 0.64
CA PRO A 192 -6.14 1.32 -0.69
C PRO A 192 -6.77 2.73 -0.65
N TRP A 193 -6.66 3.47 -1.75
CA TRP A 193 -7.12 4.86 -1.81
C TRP A 193 -8.59 5.04 -1.42
N SER A 194 -9.43 4.04 -1.69
CA SER A 194 -10.86 4.03 -1.31
C SER A 194 -11.11 4.03 0.20
N SER A 195 -10.12 3.58 0.99
CA SER A 195 -10.18 3.50 2.46
C SER A 195 -9.42 4.64 3.13
N ARG A 196 -8.72 5.49 2.37
CA ARG A 196 -8.00 6.65 2.88
C ARG A 196 -8.95 7.78 3.25
N SER A 197 -8.49 8.72 4.09
CA SER A 197 -9.28 9.90 4.44
C SER A 197 -9.61 10.73 3.19
N ARG A 198 -10.86 11.18 3.09
CA ARG A 198 -11.36 12.03 1.99
C ARG A 198 -11.10 13.52 2.20
N LEU A 199 -10.77 13.93 3.41
CA LEU A 199 -10.58 15.33 3.80
C LEU A 199 -9.11 15.77 3.66
N LEU A 200 -8.41 15.37 2.58
CA LEU A 200 -6.99 15.67 2.39
C LEU A 200 -6.70 17.16 2.32
N VAL A 201 -7.55 17.95 1.66
CA VAL A 201 -7.37 19.41 1.55
C VAL A 201 -7.51 20.08 2.91
N PRO A 202 -8.56 19.83 3.72
CA PRO A 202 -8.64 20.29 5.11
C PRO A 202 -7.42 19.89 5.96
N TRP A 203 -6.95 18.63 5.89
CA TRP A 203 -5.79 18.17 6.68
C TRP A 203 -4.51 18.91 6.30
N ARG A 204 -4.28 19.13 5.00
CA ARG A 204 -3.14 19.90 4.51
C ARG A 204 -3.20 21.34 4.97
N ALA A 205 -4.36 21.98 4.86
CA ALA A 205 -4.53 23.37 5.30
C ALA A 205 -4.35 23.51 6.81
N ALA A 206 -4.96 22.62 7.61
CA ALA A 206 -4.83 22.63 9.06
C ALA A 206 -3.36 22.40 9.48
N GLY A 207 -2.69 21.39 8.90
CA GLY A 207 -1.27 21.11 9.16
C GLY A 207 -0.40 22.31 8.79
N PHE A 208 -0.59 22.87 7.60
CA PHE A 208 0.18 24.05 7.18
C PHE A 208 0.02 25.23 8.17
N LEU A 209 -1.20 25.54 8.60
CA LEU A 209 -1.45 26.60 9.57
C LEU A 209 -0.86 26.29 10.96
N THR A 210 -0.92 25.02 11.39
CA THR A 210 -0.33 24.57 12.66
C THR A 210 1.18 24.77 12.68
N GLY A 211 1.87 24.64 11.54
CA GLY A 211 3.30 24.92 11.43
C GLY A 211 3.62 26.38 11.15
N ALA A 212 2.86 27.04 10.29
CA ALA A 212 3.11 28.39 9.83
C ALA A 212 2.88 29.46 10.91
N LEU A 213 1.79 29.33 11.69
CA LEU A 213 1.47 30.31 12.72
C LEU A 213 2.54 30.39 13.81
N PRO A 214 2.97 29.27 14.47
CA PRO A 214 4.02 29.37 15.47
C PRO A 214 5.37 29.82 14.89
N ALA A 215 5.65 29.56 13.61
CA ALA A 215 6.89 30.01 12.97
C ALA A 215 7.02 31.56 12.94
N LEU A 216 5.91 32.30 12.98
CA LEU A 216 5.90 33.75 13.11
C LEU A 216 6.39 34.25 14.49
N PHE A 217 6.25 33.41 15.52
CA PHE A 217 6.60 33.72 16.91
C PHE A 217 7.97 33.18 17.33
N GLY A 218 8.70 32.57 16.40
CA GLY A 218 10.07 32.12 16.59
C GLY A 218 10.26 30.66 16.98
N PRO A 219 11.52 30.23 17.17
CA PRO A 219 11.88 28.82 17.36
C PRO A 219 11.15 28.13 18.50
N ARG A 220 11.06 28.80 19.64
CA ARG A 220 10.39 28.25 20.84
C ARG A 220 8.94 27.88 20.59
N ALA A 221 8.20 28.70 19.83
CA ALA A 221 6.80 28.43 19.50
C ALA A 221 6.67 27.22 18.56
N VAL A 222 7.58 27.07 17.60
CA VAL A 222 7.64 25.90 16.71
C VAL A 222 7.89 24.63 17.50
N TYR A 223 8.96 24.59 18.28
CA TYR A 223 9.32 23.39 19.05
C TYR A 223 8.24 23.00 20.05
N ALA A 224 7.67 23.94 20.79
CA ALA A 224 6.55 23.67 21.69
C ALA A 224 5.32 23.11 20.97
N THR A 225 5.02 23.61 19.75
CA THR A 225 3.91 23.13 18.95
C THR A 225 4.16 21.70 18.47
N VAL A 226 5.35 21.41 17.95
CA VAL A 226 5.72 20.06 17.51
C VAL A 226 5.66 19.09 18.70
N ALA A 227 6.28 19.44 19.84
CA ALA A 227 6.22 18.60 21.05
C ALA A 227 4.79 18.28 21.49
N ALA A 228 3.86 19.23 21.36
CA ALA A 228 2.45 19.03 21.70
C ALA A 228 1.74 18.10 20.70
N VAL A 229 2.05 18.18 19.41
CA VAL A 229 1.54 17.29 18.36
C VAL A 229 2.05 15.88 18.59
N GLU A 230 3.37 15.69 18.72
CA GLU A 230 3.98 14.37 18.82
C GLU A 230 3.63 13.67 20.15
N THR A 231 3.39 14.43 21.21
CA THR A 231 2.85 13.85 22.46
C THR A 231 1.46 13.25 22.24
N PHE A 232 0.63 13.88 21.43
CA PHE A 232 -0.68 13.33 21.07
C PHE A 232 -0.55 12.12 20.16
N VAL A 233 0.33 12.19 19.16
CA VAL A 233 0.55 11.11 18.18
C VAL A 233 1.11 9.86 18.85
N ASP A 234 2.08 10.01 19.75
CA ASP A 234 2.62 8.90 20.56
C ASP A 234 1.49 8.14 21.30
N GLN A 235 0.61 8.87 21.98
CA GLN A 235 -0.54 8.26 22.69
C GLN A 235 -1.51 7.58 21.71
N HIS A 236 -1.70 8.14 20.53
CA HIS A 236 -2.57 7.57 19.50
C HIS A 236 -2.01 6.27 18.96
N TYR A 237 -0.73 6.20 18.60
CA TYR A 237 -0.06 4.95 18.20
C TYR A 237 -0.08 3.91 19.32
N GLN A 238 0.17 4.32 20.58
CA GLN A 238 0.13 3.39 21.71
C GLN A 238 -1.22 2.69 21.84
N GLN A 239 -2.34 3.42 21.69
CA GLN A 239 -3.68 2.83 21.72
C GLN A 239 -3.90 1.78 20.63
N GLN A 240 -3.32 1.95 19.45
CA GLN A 240 -3.41 0.99 18.36
C GLN A 240 -2.53 -0.24 18.61
N ILE A 241 -1.31 -0.03 19.11
CA ILE A 241 -0.36 -1.07 19.49
C ILE A 241 -0.99 -1.98 20.55
N ASP A 242 -1.63 -1.39 21.56
CA ASP A 242 -2.31 -2.13 22.63
C ASP A 242 -3.44 -3.03 22.08
N ARG A 243 -4.18 -2.56 21.08
CA ARG A 243 -5.23 -3.37 20.41
C ARG A 243 -4.67 -4.54 19.62
N LEU A 244 -3.42 -4.48 19.21
CA LEU A 244 -2.74 -5.55 18.47
C LEU A 244 -2.03 -6.55 19.41
N GLN A 245 -1.94 -6.29 20.70
CA GLN A 245 -1.33 -7.20 21.64
C GLN A 245 -2.02 -8.57 21.61
N GLY A 246 -1.21 -9.63 21.51
CA GLY A 246 -1.71 -11.01 21.42
C GLY A 246 -2.24 -11.44 20.05
N ARG A 247 -2.31 -10.57 19.04
CA ARG A 247 -2.71 -10.91 17.68
C ARG A 247 -1.48 -11.33 16.85
N SER A 248 -1.09 -12.58 16.95
CA SER A 248 0.11 -13.11 16.26
C SER A 248 0.05 -13.02 14.73
N ASP A 249 -1.14 -13.03 14.15
CA ASP A 249 -1.44 -12.88 12.72
C ASP A 249 -1.17 -11.45 12.18
N HIS A 250 -1.06 -10.45 13.08
CA HIS A 250 -0.81 -9.05 12.73
C HIS A 250 0.51 -8.50 13.27
N ARG A 251 1.49 -9.38 13.53
CA ARG A 251 2.80 -8.98 14.06
C ARG A 251 3.50 -7.91 13.21
N ALA A 252 3.47 -8.06 11.88
CA ALA A 252 4.11 -7.10 10.98
C ALA A 252 3.49 -5.68 11.08
N LEU A 253 2.17 -5.59 11.26
CA LEU A 253 1.49 -4.32 11.49
C LEU A 253 1.86 -3.73 12.85
N HIS A 254 1.87 -4.56 13.91
CA HIS A 254 2.29 -4.16 15.24
C HIS A 254 3.71 -3.59 15.24
N ASP A 255 4.66 -4.27 14.60
CA ASP A 255 6.06 -3.85 14.55
C ASP A 255 6.24 -2.55 13.74
N LEU A 256 5.45 -2.38 12.67
CA LEU A 256 5.43 -1.15 11.88
C LEU A 256 4.93 0.04 12.71
N LEU A 257 3.80 -0.09 13.41
CA LEU A 257 3.26 0.98 14.26
C LEU A 257 4.23 1.34 15.41
N ARG A 258 4.90 0.35 15.99
CA ARG A 258 5.95 0.59 16.99
C ARG A 258 7.14 1.34 16.42
N SER A 259 7.54 1.05 15.18
CA SER A 259 8.63 1.79 14.54
C SER A 259 8.24 3.25 14.29
N CYS A 260 7.03 3.51 13.78
CA CYS A 260 6.54 4.88 13.62
C CYS A 260 6.47 5.61 14.96
N GLN A 261 5.88 4.98 16.00
CA GLN A 261 5.82 5.56 17.34
C GLN A 261 7.20 5.93 17.89
N ALA A 262 8.22 5.10 17.66
CA ALA A 262 9.58 5.39 18.13
C ALA A 262 10.15 6.65 17.47
N ASP A 263 9.91 6.84 16.16
CA ASP A 263 10.31 8.05 15.45
C ASP A 263 9.57 9.29 15.99
N GLU A 264 8.25 9.19 16.31
CA GLU A 264 7.48 10.31 16.89
C GLU A 264 7.97 10.69 18.31
N CYS A 265 8.36 9.68 19.09
CA CYS A 265 9.00 9.93 20.39
C CYS A 265 10.34 10.68 20.21
N GLU A 266 11.15 10.33 19.22
CA GLU A 266 12.39 11.04 18.90
C GLU A 266 12.13 12.50 18.49
N HIS A 267 11.12 12.73 17.62
CA HIS A 267 10.70 14.08 17.20
C HIS A 267 10.26 14.93 18.39
N ARG A 268 9.43 14.36 19.27
CA ARG A 268 8.98 15.00 20.51
C ARG A 268 10.15 15.37 21.42
N ASP A 269 11.01 14.40 21.69
CA ASP A 269 12.10 14.56 22.65
C ASP A 269 13.14 15.56 22.14
N GLU A 270 13.45 15.58 20.85
CA GLU A 270 14.28 16.60 20.22
C GLU A 270 13.64 18.00 20.34
N ALA A 271 12.33 18.11 20.06
CA ALA A 271 11.62 19.40 20.18
C ALA A 271 11.58 19.89 21.64
N LEU A 272 11.39 18.98 22.61
CA LEU A 272 11.42 19.33 24.03
C LEU A 272 12.81 19.79 24.48
N ALA A 273 13.88 19.16 24.01
CA ALA A 273 15.25 19.55 24.33
C ALA A 273 15.60 20.96 23.84
N MET A 274 14.90 21.44 22.81
CA MET A 274 15.05 22.81 22.30
C MET A 274 14.19 23.85 23.02
N THR A 275 13.48 23.47 24.09
CA THR A 275 12.63 24.36 24.89
C THR A 275 13.18 24.52 26.30
N ASP A 276 13.93 25.58 26.56
CA ASP A 276 14.70 25.80 27.83
C ASP A 276 13.85 26.15 29.08
N SER A 277 12.55 26.36 28.95
CA SER A 277 11.70 26.81 30.06
C SER A 277 10.21 26.55 29.80
N SER A 278 9.40 26.62 30.87
CA SER A 278 7.93 26.52 30.75
C SER A 278 7.37 27.54 29.75
N PRO A 279 6.46 27.12 28.84
CA PRO A 279 5.93 28.02 27.82
C PRO A 279 5.12 29.16 28.44
N PRO A 280 5.12 30.37 27.87
CA PRO A 280 4.26 31.45 28.30
C PRO A 280 2.79 31.05 28.13
N ARG A 281 1.90 31.66 28.92
CA ARG A 281 0.46 31.27 28.97
C ARG A 281 -0.20 31.18 27.60
N TRP A 282 0.06 32.12 26.70
CA TRP A 282 -0.52 32.11 25.34
C TRP A 282 -0.06 30.89 24.53
N LEU A 283 1.22 30.48 24.68
CA LEU A 283 1.76 29.33 23.98
C LEU A 283 1.24 28.02 24.58
N ALA A 284 1.07 27.95 25.90
CA ALA A 284 0.41 26.83 26.54
C ALA A 284 -1.05 26.65 26.08
N ILE A 285 -1.78 27.75 25.94
CA ILE A 285 -3.14 27.74 25.38
C ILE A 285 -3.13 27.26 23.91
N TRP A 286 -2.19 27.76 23.11
CA TRP A 286 -2.02 27.33 21.72
C TRP A 286 -1.75 25.81 21.65
N CYS A 287 -0.79 25.30 22.38
CA CYS A 287 -0.47 23.85 22.42
C CYS A 287 -1.69 23.02 22.86
N ALA A 288 -2.45 23.48 23.84
CA ALA A 288 -3.68 22.82 24.28
C ALA A 288 -4.77 22.81 23.18
N LEU A 289 -4.90 23.90 22.42
CA LEU A 289 -5.80 23.97 21.26
C LEU A 289 -5.37 23.01 20.15
N VAL A 290 -4.08 22.96 19.85
CA VAL A 290 -3.53 22.02 18.86
C VAL A 290 -3.80 20.58 19.28
N SER A 291 -3.51 20.17 20.51
CA SER A 291 -3.76 18.82 21.00
C SER A 291 -5.25 18.43 20.94
N ARG A 292 -6.15 19.35 21.35
CA ARG A 292 -7.60 19.12 21.24
C ARG A 292 -8.07 19.05 19.80
N GLY A 293 -7.54 19.92 18.93
CA GLY A 293 -7.79 19.89 17.49
C GLY A 293 -7.37 18.58 16.83
N SER A 294 -6.19 18.06 17.19
CA SER A 294 -5.70 16.75 16.74
C SER A 294 -6.63 15.62 17.20
N ALA A 295 -7.11 15.64 18.44
CA ALA A 295 -8.06 14.63 18.92
C ALA A 295 -9.39 14.66 18.14
N LEU A 296 -9.92 15.83 17.84
CA LEU A 296 -11.13 16.00 17.01
C LEU A 296 -10.89 15.54 15.57
N ALA A 297 -9.74 15.90 15.00
CA ALA A 297 -9.34 15.49 13.66
C ALA A 297 -9.28 13.97 13.51
N VAL A 298 -8.68 13.26 14.48
CA VAL A 298 -8.64 11.79 14.53
C VAL A 298 -10.05 11.20 14.57
N GLN A 299 -10.93 11.72 15.45
CA GLN A 299 -12.31 11.22 15.53
C GLN A 299 -13.08 11.40 14.22
N LEU A 300 -12.87 12.51 13.52
CA LEU A 300 -13.50 12.80 12.24
C LEU A 300 -12.92 11.92 11.14
N ALA A 301 -11.60 11.78 11.08
CA ALA A 301 -10.90 10.99 10.08
C ALA A 301 -11.20 9.49 10.16
N ARG A 302 -11.45 8.94 11.38
CA ARG A 302 -11.89 7.55 11.54
C ARG A 302 -13.19 7.24 10.79
N ARG A 303 -14.05 8.23 10.57
CA ARG A 303 -15.39 8.08 9.96
C ARG A 303 -15.41 8.44 8.47
N LEU A 304 -14.54 9.34 8.02
CA LEU A 304 -14.52 9.93 6.68
C LEU A 304 -13.20 9.65 5.93
#